data_2b99a4e1cf85d01288c7c13192abc8a8
#
_entry.id   2b99a4e1cf85d01288c7c13192abc8a8
#
_cell.length_a   1.000
_cell.length_b   1.000
_cell.length_c   1.000
_cell.angle_alpha   90.00
_cell.angle_beta   90.00
_cell.angle_gamma   90.00
#
_symmetry.space_group_name_H-M   'P 1'
#
loop_
_entity.id
_entity.type
_entity.pdbx_description
1 polymer ?
#
loop_
_entity_poly.entity_id
_entity_poly.type
_entity_poly.pdbx_seq_one_letter_code
_entity_poly.pdbx_strand_id
1 'polypeptide(L)'
;MKICSFLWVYYGYPTSSYEGINVEEMRYRCGQILADRDLGCGHCSHCPGHAAAHTEETSGADSTVADHFENVPTEASENANTETIHPDIVAGVPDSGIAHAIGYANESGIPFARPFIKYTPTWPRSFMPQNQSQRNLIAKMKLIPVGALIRDKSLLLIDDSIVRGTQLGETTEFLYQSGAKEVHIRPACPPLLFGCKYLNFSRSNSELDLITRRIIRDREGDNVSEEVLADYAKPDSQNYQEMVEEIRKHL
;
A
#
# COMPACT_ATOMS: atom_id res chain seq x y z
N MET A 1 -7.02 15.40 21.80
CA MET A 1 -5.91 14.49 21.43
C MET A 1 -6.01 14.28 19.94
N LYS A 2 -4.92 14.34 19.19
CA LYS A 2 -4.94 14.02 17.74
C LYS A 2 -4.43 12.61 17.56
N ILE A 3 -5.20 11.76 16.86
CA ILE A 3 -4.85 10.37 16.57
C ILE A 3 -4.36 10.30 15.13
N CYS A 4 -3.27 9.55 14.91
CA CYS A 4 -2.66 9.40 13.60
C CYS A 4 -3.12 8.11 12.94
N SER A 5 -3.66 8.17 11.71
CA SER A 5 -4.09 7.01 10.93
C SER A 5 -2.99 5.95 10.71
N PHE A 6 -1.71 6.35 10.77
CA PHE A 6 -0.58 5.43 10.69
C PHE A 6 -0.51 4.41 11.83
N LEU A 7 -1.24 4.61 12.94
CA LEU A 7 -1.41 3.58 13.95
C LEU A 7 -2.05 2.32 13.36
N TRP A 8 -3.02 2.48 12.47
CA TRP A 8 -3.69 1.36 11.81
C TRP A 8 -2.99 0.95 10.51
N VAL A 9 -2.64 1.90 9.66
CA VAL A 9 -2.10 1.61 8.32
C VAL A 9 -0.80 0.81 8.41
N TYR A 10 0.11 1.17 9.33
CA TYR A 10 1.44 0.58 9.38
C TYR A 10 1.90 0.15 10.78
N TYR A 11 1.85 1.08 11.77
CA TYR A 11 2.61 0.95 13.02
C TYR A 11 1.98 -0.01 14.03
N GLY A 12 0.66 -0.07 14.10
CA GLY A 12 -0.06 -0.87 15.09
C GLY A 12 0.17 -2.36 14.91
N TYR A 13 0.24 -3.07 16.04
CA TYR A 13 0.28 -4.52 15.99
C TYR A 13 -1.09 -5.07 15.58
N PRO A 14 -1.19 -6.08 14.71
CA PRO A 14 -2.46 -6.54 14.13
C PRO A 14 -3.58 -6.84 15.12
N THR A 15 -3.24 -7.41 16.29
CA THR A 15 -4.25 -7.74 17.33
C THR A 15 -4.62 -6.56 18.22
N SER A 16 -3.99 -5.40 18.05
CA SER A 16 -4.27 -4.20 18.84
C SER A 16 -5.51 -3.47 18.32
N SER A 17 -6.19 -2.75 19.22
CA SER A 17 -7.28 -1.83 18.88
C SER A 17 -6.97 -0.44 19.45
N TYR A 18 -7.27 0.58 18.65
CA TYR A 18 -7.21 1.99 19.05
C TYR A 18 -8.58 2.62 18.81
N GLU A 19 -9.11 3.33 19.80
CA GLU A 19 -10.45 3.93 19.74
C GLU A 19 -11.56 2.93 19.32
N GLY A 20 -11.43 1.67 19.77
CA GLY A 20 -12.38 0.60 19.47
C GLY A 20 -12.19 -0.07 18.09
N ILE A 21 -11.28 0.41 17.25
CA ILE A 21 -11.06 -0.12 15.92
C ILE A 21 -9.81 -1.02 15.91
N ASN A 22 -9.99 -2.28 15.51
CA ASN A 22 -8.89 -3.23 15.39
C ASN A 22 -7.99 -2.90 14.18
N VAL A 23 -6.68 -3.11 14.34
CA VAL A 23 -5.67 -2.79 13.32
C VAL A 23 -5.82 -3.67 12.07
N GLU A 24 -5.98 -4.97 12.25
CA GLU A 24 -6.06 -5.92 11.13
C GLU A 24 -7.34 -5.72 10.32
N GLU A 25 -8.47 -5.55 11.02
CA GLU A 25 -9.77 -5.29 10.42
C GLU A 25 -9.77 -3.99 9.59
N MET A 26 -9.18 -2.93 10.14
CA MET A 26 -9.04 -1.66 9.41
C MET A 26 -8.21 -1.84 8.13
N ARG A 27 -7.13 -2.63 8.18
CA ARG A 27 -6.31 -2.92 6.98
C ARG A 27 -7.10 -3.68 5.92
N TYR A 28 -7.92 -4.66 6.31
CA TYR A 28 -8.83 -5.33 5.37
C TYR A 28 -9.79 -4.34 4.73
N ARG A 29 -10.39 -3.46 5.53
CA ARG A 29 -11.30 -2.44 5.02
C ARG A 29 -10.62 -1.47 4.06
N CYS A 30 -9.38 -1.04 4.34
CA CYS A 30 -8.60 -0.26 3.38
C CYS A 30 -8.41 -0.98 2.05
N GLY A 31 -8.09 -2.27 2.08
CA GLY A 31 -7.95 -3.09 0.87
C GLY A 31 -9.24 -3.18 0.06
N GLN A 32 -10.38 -3.37 0.71
CA GLN A 32 -11.69 -3.36 0.06
C GLN A 32 -11.97 -2.05 -0.65
N ILE A 33 -11.77 -0.90 0.03
CA ILE A 33 -11.96 0.43 -0.56
C ILE A 33 -11.04 0.66 -1.77
N LEU A 34 -9.81 0.15 -1.75
CA LEU A 34 -8.91 0.22 -2.91
C LEU A 34 -9.46 -0.57 -4.09
N ALA A 35 -10.00 -1.78 -3.85
CA ALA A 35 -10.61 -2.61 -4.87
C ALA A 35 -11.86 -1.95 -5.46
N ASP A 36 -12.74 -1.40 -4.63
CA ASP A 36 -13.95 -0.68 -5.06
C ASP A 36 -13.59 0.49 -6.01
N ARG A 37 -12.53 1.23 -5.70
CA ARG A 37 -12.07 2.33 -6.55
C ARG A 37 -11.52 1.86 -7.89
N ASP A 38 -10.71 0.79 -7.89
CA ASP A 38 -10.14 0.23 -9.12
C ASP A 38 -11.21 -0.40 -10.01
N LEU A 39 -12.27 -0.96 -9.43
CA LEU A 39 -13.41 -1.54 -10.16
C LEU A 39 -14.43 -0.49 -10.62
N GLY A 40 -14.27 0.78 -10.25
CA GLY A 40 -15.22 1.84 -10.58
C GLY A 40 -16.55 1.74 -9.83
N CYS A 41 -16.66 0.83 -8.86
CA CYS A 41 -17.81 0.71 -7.98
C CYS A 41 -17.65 1.73 -6.84
N GLY A 42 -18.09 2.97 -7.05
CA GLY A 42 -18.23 3.90 -5.93
C GLY A 42 -19.21 3.32 -4.91
N HIS A 43 -18.70 2.88 -3.78
CA HIS A 43 -19.41 2.46 -2.52
C HIS A 43 -20.84 1.93 -2.75
N CYS A 44 -20.98 0.91 -3.60
CA CYS A 44 -22.26 0.31 -3.92
C CYS A 44 -22.35 -1.07 -3.28
N SER A 45 -22.90 -1.14 -2.07
CA SER A 45 -23.38 -2.41 -1.48
C SER A 45 -24.48 -3.08 -2.32
N HIS A 46 -24.77 -2.56 -3.53
CA HIS A 46 -25.89 -2.95 -4.38
C HIS A 46 -25.55 -3.11 -5.87
N CYS A 47 -24.27 -3.27 -6.26
CA CYS A 47 -23.96 -3.61 -7.66
C CYS A 47 -24.51 -5.00 -7.99
N PRO A 48 -25.38 -5.16 -9.02
CA PRO A 48 -26.03 -6.43 -9.34
C PRO A 48 -25.08 -7.59 -9.68
N GLY A 49 -23.78 -7.31 -9.91
CA GLY A 49 -22.77 -8.31 -10.15
C GLY A 49 -22.19 -8.95 -8.88
N HIS A 50 -22.32 -8.31 -7.72
CA HIS A 50 -21.81 -8.82 -6.44
C HIS A 50 -22.87 -9.52 -5.58
N ALA A 51 -24.16 -9.39 -5.92
CA ALA A 51 -25.26 -10.00 -5.16
C ALA A 51 -25.30 -11.54 -5.20
N ALA A 52 -24.46 -12.18 -6.02
CA ALA A 52 -24.48 -13.64 -6.18
C ALA A 52 -23.49 -14.39 -5.27
N ALA A 53 -22.60 -13.69 -4.53
CA ALA A 53 -21.54 -14.34 -3.75
C ALA A 53 -21.76 -14.32 -2.21
N HIS A 54 -22.77 -13.62 -1.70
CA HIS A 54 -23.01 -13.47 -0.25
C HIS A 54 -24.41 -13.88 0.20
N THR A 55 -24.83 -15.11 -0.15
CA THR A 55 -25.96 -15.75 0.51
C THR A 55 -25.47 -16.99 1.26
N GLU A 56 -24.77 -16.79 2.37
CA GLU A 56 -24.79 -17.77 3.48
C GLU A 56 -24.79 -16.98 4.80
N GLU A 57 -25.85 -17.25 5.56
CA GLU A 57 -26.16 -16.66 6.85
C GLU A 57 -25.05 -16.94 7.86
N THR A 58 -24.39 -15.91 8.37
CA THR A 58 -23.74 -15.98 9.68
C THR A 58 -24.50 -15.13 10.66
N SER A 59 -25.35 -15.82 11.43
CA SER A 59 -26.01 -15.28 12.61
C SER A 59 -24.97 -14.97 13.67
N GLY A 60 -24.93 -13.71 14.13
CA GLY A 60 -24.38 -13.33 15.43
C GLY A 60 -23.00 -12.70 15.41
N ALA A 61 -22.88 -11.49 14.91
CA ALA A 61 -21.80 -10.58 15.28
C ALA A 61 -22.40 -9.24 15.72
N ASP A 62 -21.90 -8.74 16.83
CA ASP A 62 -22.33 -7.53 17.52
C ASP A 62 -22.24 -6.30 16.58
N SER A 63 -23.37 -5.60 16.44
CA SER A 63 -23.60 -4.53 15.43
C SER A 63 -22.93 -3.19 15.75
N THR A 64 -21.99 -3.12 16.69
CA THR A 64 -21.45 -1.84 17.18
C THR A 64 -20.30 -1.26 16.37
N VAL A 65 -19.71 -2.01 15.45
CA VAL A 65 -18.55 -1.55 14.62
C VAL A 65 -18.98 -0.99 13.26
N ALA A 66 -20.13 -1.39 12.73
CA ALA A 66 -20.62 -0.94 11.42
C ALA A 66 -20.98 0.55 11.39
N ASP A 67 -21.48 1.10 12.50
CA ASP A 67 -22.03 2.47 12.55
C ASP A 67 -20.97 3.59 12.50
N HIS A 68 -19.68 3.28 12.69
CA HIS A 68 -18.61 4.30 12.70
C HIS A 68 -18.03 4.64 11.33
N PHE A 69 -18.38 3.89 10.28
CA PHE A 69 -17.82 4.08 8.93
C PHE A 69 -18.83 4.60 7.89
N GLU A 70 -20.09 4.85 8.27
CA GLU A 70 -21.17 5.18 7.32
C GLU A 70 -21.12 6.60 6.71
N ASN A 71 -20.21 7.49 7.13
CA ASN A 71 -20.23 8.89 6.73
C ASN A 71 -18.89 9.45 6.22
N VAL A 72 -18.19 8.75 5.34
CA VAL A 72 -17.12 9.38 4.55
C VAL A 72 -17.69 9.70 3.16
N PRO A 73 -17.92 10.98 2.82
CA PRO A 73 -18.33 11.34 1.46
C PRO A 73 -17.17 11.02 0.51
N THR A 74 -17.32 9.98 -0.30
CA THR A 74 -16.48 9.75 -1.47
C THR A 74 -17.17 10.44 -2.65
N GLU A 75 -16.84 11.72 -2.88
CA GLU A 75 -17.09 12.32 -4.18
C GLU A 75 -16.21 11.58 -5.19
N ALA A 76 -16.85 10.78 -6.02
CA ALA A 76 -16.20 10.12 -7.14
C ALA A 76 -15.79 11.20 -8.14
N SER A 77 -14.48 11.43 -8.30
CA SER A 77 -13.98 12.27 -9.39
C SER A 77 -14.21 11.52 -10.71
N GLU A 78 -15.08 12.03 -11.55
CA GLU A 78 -15.47 11.45 -12.85
C GLU A 78 -14.38 11.52 -13.94
N ASN A 79 -13.12 11.82 -13.60
CA ASN A 79 -12.04 12.04 -14.55
C ASN A 79 -10.77 11.22 -14.23
N ALA A 80 -10.91 9.90 -14.17
CA ALA A 80 -9.73 9.04 -14.31
C ALA A 80 -9.93 8.14 -15.53
N ASN A 81 -9.08 8.31 -16.52
CA ASN A 81 -8.89 7.35 -17.61
C ASN A 81 -8.23 6.09 -16.99
N THR A 82 -9.01 5.36 -16.18
CA THR A 82 -8.55 4.13 -15.52
C THR A 82 -8.60 3.03 -16.56
N GLU A 83 -7.44 2.75 -17.17
CA GLU A 83 -7.25 1.46 -17.83
C GLU A 83 -7.61 0.39 -16.80
N THR A 84 -8.60 -0.41 -17.10
CA THR A 84 -9.01 -1.54 -16.26
C THR A 84 -7.86 -2.53 -16.21
N ILE A 85 -7.17 -2.61 -15.08
CA ILE A 85 -6.10 -3.58 -14.87
C ILE A 85 -6.73 -4.96 -14.59
N HIS A 86 -6.15 -6.00 -15.17
CA HIS A 86 -6.60 -7.39 -14.97
C HIS A 86 -5.44 -8.23 -14.41
N PRO A 87 -5.07 -8.07 -13.14
CA PRO A 87 -4.01 -8.85 -12.55
C PRO A 87 -4.44 -10.31 -12.34
N ASP A 88 -3.49 -11.24 -12.53
CA ASP A 88 -3.71 -12.66 -12.25
C ASP A 88 -3.81 -12.94 -10.74
N ILE A 89 -3.07 -12.19 -9.93
CA ILE A 89 -3.02 -12.33 -8.47
C ILE A 89 -2.85 -11.00 -7.76
N VAL A 90 -3.38 -10.94 -6.55
CA VAL A 90 -3.11 -9.88 -5.58
C VAL A 90 -2.08 -10.35 -4.57
N ALA A 91 -1.12 -9.52 -4.25
CA ALA A 91 -0.06 -9.81 -3.29
C ALA A 91 0.21 -8.62 -2.37
N GLY A 92 0.59 -8.89 -1.12
CA GLY A 92 0.99 -7.85 -0.18
C GLY A 92 2.49 -7.86 0.07
N VAL A 93 3.09 -6.68 0.19
CA VAL A 93 4.46 -6.55 0.68
C VAL A 93 4.50 -6.95 2.16
N PRO A 94 5.29 -7.96 2.55
CA PRO A 94 5.33 -8.41 3.93
C PRO A 94 6.01 -7.39 4.86
N ASP A 95 5.49 -7.19 6.10
CA ASP A 95 4.28 -7.87 6.64
C ASP A 95 3.05 -6.95 6.57
N SER A 96 3.23 -5.64 6.52
CA SER A 96 2.18 -4.61 6.66
C SER A 96 1.20 -4.58 5.48
N GLY A 97 1.66 -4.85 4.25
CA GLY A 97 0.81 -4.89 3.06
C GLY A 97 -0.09 -6.13 2.96
N ILE A 98 0.16 -7.18 3.74
CA ILE A 98 -0.56 -8.47 3.62
C ILE A 98 -2.05 -8.32 3.89
N ALA A 99 -2.43 -7.69 5.00
CA ALA A 99 -3.83 -7.54 5.39
C ALA A 99 -4.61 -6.67 4.38
N HIS A 100 -3.99 -5.59 3.91
CA HIS A 100 -4.56 -4.76 2.85
C HIS A 100 -4.80 -5.56 1.55
N ALA A 101 -3.84 -6.42 1.18
CA ALA A 101 -3.95 -7.27 0.00
C ALA A 101 -5.05 -8.34 0.12
N ILE A 102 -5.23 -8.91 1.31
CA ILE A 102 -6.33 -9.85 1.58
C ILE A 102 -7.68 -9.14 1.44
N GLY A 103 -7.82 -7.93 2.01
CA GLY A 103 -9.03 -7.13 1.87
C GLY A 103 -9.35 -6.82 0.41
N TYR A 104 -8.35 -6.42 -0.36
CA TYR A 104 -8.49 -6.17 -1.81
C TYR A 104 -8.92 -7.43 -2.57
N ALA A 105 -8.27 -8.56 -2.30
CA ALA A 105 -8.59 -9.83 -2.97
C ALA A 105 -10.01 -10.31 -2.68
N ASN A 106 -10.44 -10.17 -1.42
CA ASN A 106 -11.80 -10.54 -1.00
C ASN A 106 -12.87 -9.72 -1.72
N GLU A 107 -12.63 -8.43 -1.95
CA GLU A 107 -13.57 -7.53 -2.62
C GLU A 107 -13.55 -7.68 -4.13
N SER A 108 -12.35 -7.74 -4.72
CA SER A 108 -12.19 -7.82 -6.18
C SER A 108 -12.46 -9.20 -6.77
N GLY A 109 -12.46 -10.25 -5.95
CA GLY A 109 -12.51 -11.65 -6.41
C GLY A 109 -11.22 -12.14 -7.08
N ILE A 110 -10.17 -11.31 -7.17
CA ILE A 110 -8.86 -11.70 -7.70
C ILE A 110 -8.11 -12.53 -6.65
N PRO A 111 -7.54 -13.70 -7.00
CA PRO A 111 -6.91 -14.59 -6.03
C PRO A 111 -5.76 -13.91 -5.27
N PHE A 112 -5.75 -14.01 -3.94
CA PHE A 112 -4.59 -13.65 -3.14
C PHE A 112 -3.51 -14.71 -3.24
N ALA A 113 -2.25 -14.30 -3.45
CA ALA A 113 -1.10 -15.20 -3.45
C ALA A 113 0.10 -14.54 -2.75
N ARG A 114 1.09 -15.36 -2.41
CA ARG A 114 2.36 -14.89 -1.81
C ARG A 114 3.51 -15.17 -2.77
N PRO A 115 3.74 -14.32 -3.78
CA PRO A 115 4.78 -14.50 -4.79
C PRO A 115 6.20 -14.38 -4.21
N PHE A 116 6.33 -13.85 -3.00
CA PHE A 116 7.57 -13.83 -2.23
C PHE A 116 7.29 -14.00 -0.74
N ILE A 117 8.26 -14.58 -0.07
CA ILE A 117 8.21 -14.85 1.36
C ILE A 117 9.32 -14.07 2.04
N LYS A 118 8.99 -13.37 3.10
CA LYS A 118 9.99 -12.68 3.92
C LYS A 118 10.85 -13.73 4.65
N TYR A 119 12.14 -13.67 4.39
CA TYR A 119 13.09 -14.50 5.14
C TYR A 119 13.40 -13.85 6.48
N THR A 120 12.94 -14.48 7.54
CA THR A 120 13.28 -14.07 8.91
C THR A 120 14.18 -15.12 9.52
N PRO A 121 15.51 -14.98 9.41
CA PRO A 121 16.43 -15.92 10.06
C PRO A 121 16.27 -15.83 11.57
N THR A 122 16.10 -16.97 12.21
CA THR A 122 16.05 -17.11 13.69
C THR A 122 17.45 -17.04 14.32
N TRP A 123 18.40 -16.41 13.64
CA TRP A 123 19.77 -16.32 14.14
C TRP A 123 19.87 -15.30 15.27
N PRO A 124 20.58 -15.64 16.37
CA PRO A 124 20.87 -14.68 17.43
C PRO A 124 21.57 -13.44 16.88
N ARG A 125 21.32 -12.27 17.48
CA ARG A 125 21.97 -10.99 17.11
C ARG A 125 23.50 -11.03 17.06
N SER A 126 24.12 -12.01 17.72
CA SER A 126 25.58 -12.27 17.72
C SER A 126 26.11 -12.72 16.35
N PHE A 127 25.26 -13.16 15.43
CA PHE A 127 25.65 -13.57 14.07
C PHE A 127 25.49 -12.46 13.02
N MET A 128 25.61 -11.21 13.39
CA MET A 128 25.70 -10.13 12.41
C MET A 128 27.00 -10.29 11.61
N PRO A 129 26.94 -10.52 10.29
CA PRO A 129 28.12 -10.75 9.48
C PRO A 129 29.02 -9.51 9.52
N GLN A 130 30.29 -9.70 9.81
CA GLN A 130 31.27 -8.61 9.81
C GLN A 130 31.67 -8.18 8.39
N ASN A 131 31.40 -9.03 7.40
CA ASN A 131 31.79 -8.83 6.02
C ASN A 131 30.64 -8.14 5.22
N GLN A 132 30.98 -7.09 4.43
CA GLN A 132 30.03 -6.31 3.63
C GLN A 132 29.34 -7.17 2.56
N SER A 133 30.02 -8.13 1.94
CA SER A 133 29.44 -9.03 0.95
C SER A 133 28.35 -9.92 1.55
N GLN A 134 28.56 -10.43 2.77
CA GLN A 134 27.54 -11.21 3.48
C GLN A 134 26.37 -10.34 3.93
N ARG A 135 26.60 -9.08 4.32
CA ARG A 135 25.52 -8.12 4.63
C ARG A 135 24.67 -7.84 3.40
N ASN A 136 25.29 -7.65 2.24
CA ASN A 136 24.60 -7.45 0.97
C ASN A 136 23.81 -8.69 0.54
N LEU A 137 24.37 -9.89 0.77
CA LEU A 137 23.67 -11.14 0.50
C LEU A 137 22.42 -11.28 1.39
N ILE A 138 22.55 -11.05 2.70
CA ILE A 138 21.44 -11.09 3.65
C ILE A 138 20.40 -10.00 3.34
N ALA A 139 20.81 -8.81 2.90
CA ALA A 139 19.90 -7.77 2.46
C ALA A 139 19.10 -8.19 1.23
N LYS A 140 19.73 -8.88 0.27
CA LYS A 140 19.07 -9.47 -0.91
C LYS A 140 18.17 -10.66 -0.57
N MET A 141 18.44 -11.37 0.53
CA MET A 141 17.64 -12.53 0.99
C MET A 141 16.41 -12.13 1.81
N LYS A 142 16.09 -10.84 1.95
CA LYS A 142 14.90 -10.39 2.70
C LYS A 142 13.60 -10.94 2.13
N LEU A 143 13.54 -11.10 0.81
CA LEU A 143 12.39 -11.65 0.09
C LEU A 143 12.87 -12.83 -0.75
N ILE A 144 12.24 -13.99 -0.57
CA ILE A 144 12.51 -15.20 -1.35
C ILE A 144 11.38 -15.36 -2.37
N PRO A 145 11.67 -15.39 -3.71
CA PRO A 145 10.64 -15.52 -4.73
C PRO A 145 10.07 -16.92 -4.81
N VAL A 146 8.78 -17.02 -5.06
CA VAL A 146 8.09 -18.24 -5.43
C VAL A 146 7.85 -18.20 -6.94
N GLY A 147 8.84 -18.64 -7.72
CA GLY A 147 8.86 -18.48 -9.17
C GLY A 147 7.61 -18.98 -9.91
N ALA A 148 6.95 -20.03 -9.39
CA ALA A 148 5.71 -20.56 -9.95
C ALA A 148 4.52 -19.57 -9.82
N LEU A 149 4.58 -18.62 -8.87
CA LEU A 149 3.54 -17.60 -8.66
C LEU A 149 3.89 -16.28 -9.33
N ILE A 150 5.09 -16.14 -9.91
CA ILE A 150 5.57 -14.89 -10.51
C ILE A 150 5.64 -15.00 -12.04
N ARG A 151 6.20 -16.12 -12.55
CA ARG A 151 6.53 -16.26 -13.98
C ARG A 151 5.28 -16.11 -14.85
N ASP A 152 5.39 -15.22 -15.84
CA ASP A 152 4.35 -14.91 -16.83
C ASP A 152 3.02 -14.39 -16.22
N LYS A 153 3.07 -13.88 -14.97
CA LYS A 153 1.90 -13.36 -14.26
C LYS A 153 1.89 -11.83 -14.23
N SER A 154 0.68 -11.27 -14.31
CA SER A 154 0.37 -9.89 -13.97
C SER A 154 0.05 -9.83 -12.47
N LEU A 155 0.83 -9.06 -11.72
CA LEU A 155 0.79 -8.99 -10.27
C LEU A 155 0.24 -7.64 -9.81
N LEU A 156 -0.75 -7.65 -8.92
CA LEU A 156 -1.13 -6.46 -8.17
C LEU A 156 -0.48 -6.51 -6.79
N LEU A 157 0.46 -5.60 -6.56
CA LEU A 157 1.23 -5.50 -5.32
C LEU A 157 0.66 -4.39 -4.44
N ILE A 158 0.28 -4.75 -3.22
CA ILE A 158 -0.21 -3.80 -2.23
C ILE A 158 0.83 -3.61 -1.13
N ASP A 159 1.15 -2.35 -0.86
CA ASP A 159 2.02 -1.94 0.26
C ASP A 159 1.27 -0.94 1.14
N ASP A 160 1.75 -0.73 2.35
CA ASP A 160 1.13 0.24 3.27
C ASP A 160 1.34 1.69 2.81
N SER A 161 2.54 2.04 2.35
CA SER A 161 2.88 3.42 2.02
C SER A 161 4.11 3.55 1.11
N ILE A 162 4.19 4.68 0.40
CA ILE A 162 5.39 5.08 -0.35
C ILE A 162 6.10 6.20 0.41
N VAL A 163 7.34 5.93 0.85
CA VAL A 163 8.17 6.88 1.59
C VAL A 163 9.34 7.34 0.72
N ARG A 164 10.34 6.50 0.53
CA ARG A 164 11.54 6.80 -0.25
C ARG A 164 11.48 6.27 -1.68
N GLY A 165 10.59 5.32 -1.94
CA GLY A 165 10.45 4.61 -3.22
C GLY A 165 11.49 3.50 -3.42
N THR A 166 12.65 3.56 -2.78
CA THR A 166 13.76 2.62 -3.01
C THR A 166 13.38 1.16 -2.78
N GLN A 167 12.73 0.85 -1.64
CA GLN A 167 12.37 -0.52 -1.31
C GLN A 167 11.34 -1.08 -2.30
N LEU A 168 10.38 -0.26 -2.70
CA LEU A 168 9.32 -0.68 -3.62
C LEU A 168 9.88 -0.85 -5.04
N GLY A 169 10.77 0.05 -5.49
CA GLY A 169 11.49 -0.09 -6.76
C GLY A 169 12.35 -1.35 -6.81
N GLU A 170 13.14 -1.63 -5.74
CA GLU A 170 13.92 -2.88 -5.64
C GLU A 170 13.02 -4.13 -5.67
N THR A 171 11.84 -4.06 -5.05
CA THR A 171 10.86 -5.18 -5.06
C THR A 171 10.27 -5.37 -6.45
N THR A 172 9.93 -4.29 -7.14
CA THR A 172 9.42 -4.32 -8.52
C THR A 172 10.45 -4.90 -9.49
N GLU A 173 11.69 -4.40 -9.43
CA GLU A 173 12.79 -4.92 -10.24
C GLU A 173 13.01 -6.42 -9.98
N PHE A 174 12.99 -6.84 -8.72
CA PHE A 174 13.12 -8.23 -8.33
C PHE A 174 12.01 -9.13 -8.90
N LEU A 175 10.75 -8.64 -8.94
CA LEU A 175 9.63 -9.37 -9.54
C LEU A 175 9.81 -9.53 -11.06
N TYR A 176 10.22 -8.47 -11.77
CA TYR A 176 10.54 -8.56 -13.20
C TYR A 176 11.71 -9.50 -13.48
N GLN A 177 12.78 -9.45 -12.69
CA GLN A 177 13.91 -10.39 -12.79
C GLN A 177 13.48 -11.85 -12.52
N SER A 178 12.43 -12.05 -11.73
CA SER A 178 11.84 -13.36 -11.44
C SER A 178 10.86 -13.83 -12.51
N GLY A 179 10.60 -13.02 -13.55
CA GLY A 179 9.77 -13.36 -14.71
C GLY A 179 8.34 -12.85 -14.64
N ALA A 180 8.04 -11.85 -13.82
CA ALA A 180 6.72 -11.19 -13.84
C ALA A 180 6.45 -10.57 -15.22
N LYS A 181 5.22 -10.70 -15.71
CA LYS A 181 4.77 -10.05 -16.94
C LYS A 181 4.49 -8.58 -16.73
N GLU A 182 3.75 -8.26 -15.66
CA GLU A 182 3.36 -6.91 -15.27
C GLU A 182 3.34 -6.80 -13.75
N VAL A 183 3.64 -5.60 -13.23
CA VAL A 183 3.54 -5.30 -11.80
C VAL A 183 2.77 -3.99 -11.63
N HIS A 184 1.61 -4.07 -11.03
CA HIS A 184 0.78 -2.93 -10.65
C HIS A 184 0.93 -2.69 -9.15
N ILE A 185 1.01 -1.43 -8.72
CA ILE A 185 1.23 -1.09 -7.32
C ILE A 185 0.06 -0.26 -6.80
N ARG A 186 -0.45 -0.63 -5.61
CA ARG A 186 -1.48 0.11 -4.89
C ARG A 186 -1.04 0.33 -3.44
N PRO A 187 -0.59 1.53 -3.08
CA PRO A 187 -0.34 1.86 -1.67
C PRO A 187 -1.66 2.07 -0.92
N ALA A 188 -1.70 1.62 0.34
CA ALA A 188 -2.90 1.75 1.19
C ALA A 188 -3.14 3.18 1.70
N CYS A 189 -2.18 4.08 1.52
CA CYS A 189 -2.33 5.49 1.80
C CYS A 189 -1.65 6.35 0.74
N PRO A 190 -2.00 7.65 0.62
CA PRO A 190 -1.31 8.57 -0.27
C PRO A 190 0.20 8.65 0.01
N PRO A 191 1.03 8.97 -1.00
CA PRO A 191 2.47 9.15 -0.80
C PRO A 191 2.77 10.20 0.27
N LEU A 192 3.77 9.92 1.13
CA LEU A 192 4.09 10.78 2.26
C LEU A 192 4.78 12.06 1.80
N LEU A 193 4.16 13.21 2.09
CA LEU A 193 4.69 14.55 1.77
C LEU A 193 5.54 15.14 2.89
N PHE A 194 5.31 14.73 4.14
CA PHE A 194 5.96 15.30 5.32
C PHE A 194 6.58 14.22 6.19
N GLY A 195 7.78 14.47 6.68
CA GLY A 195 8.43 13.63 7.67
C GLY A 195 7.73 13.72 9.04
N CYS A 196 7.69 12.63 9.76
CA CYS A 196 7.13 12.57 11.10
C CYS A 196 8.22 12.31 12.14
N LYS A 197 8.34 13.18 13.13
CA LYS A 197 9.32 13.03 14.21
C LYS A 197 9.09 11.82 15.12
N TYR A 198 7.88 11.25 15.08
CA TYR A 198 7.50 10.09 15.89
C TYR A 198 7.69 8.77 15.17
N LEU A 199 7.76 8.76 13.83
CA LEU A 199 7.91 7.57 13.00
C LEU A 199 9.35 7.46 12.50
N ASN A 200 10.09 6.50 13.00
CA ASN A 200 11.53 6.36 12.73
C ASN A 200 11.86 6.22 11.24
N PHE A 201 11.01 5.58 10.45
CA PHE A 201 11.23 5.37 9.02
C PHE A 201 11.04 6.66 8.19
N SER A 202 10.23 7.60 8.66
CA SER A 202 10.05 8.92 8.06
C SER A 202 10.84 10.02 8.76
N ARG A 203 11.58 9.68 9.83
CA ARG A 203 12.53 10.58 10.48
C ARG A 203 13.76 10.67 9.57
N SER A 204 13.72 11.61 8.65
CA SER A 204 14.86 11.91 7.79
C SER A 204 15.67 13.09 8.35
N ASN A 205 16.97 13.08 8.08
CA ASN A 205 17.83 14.24 8.33
C ASN A 205 17.57 15.34 7.30
N SER A 206 16.86 15.02 6.21
CA SER A 206 16.46 15.91 5.14
C SER A 206 15.06 15.53 4.64
N GLU A 207 14.21 16.54 4.36
CA GLU A 207 12.92 16.31 3.70
C GLU A 207 13.06 15.63 2.32
N LEU A 208 14.21 15.78 1.68
CA LEU A 208 14.55 15.17 0.39
C LEU A 208 14.75 13.65 0.46
N ASP A 209 14.70 13.04 1.63
CA ASP A 209 14.63 11.58 1.75
C ASP A 209 13.27 11.04 1.28
N LEU A 210 12.22 11.87 1.31
CA LEU A 210 10.91 11.52 0.76
C LEU A 210 10.92 11.65 -0.77
N ILE A 211 10.44 10.62 -1.48
CA ILE A 211 10.36 10.64 -2.95
C ILE A 211 9.51 11.81 -3.45
N THR A 212 8.40 12.09 -2.78
CA THR A 212 7.51 13.21 -3.07
C THR A 212 8.24 14.55 -3.04
N ARG A 213 9.05 14.79 -1.99
CA ARG A 213 9.78 16.05 -1.81
C ARG A 213 10.90 16.22 -2.84
N ARG A 214 11.54 15.12 -3.27
CA ARG A 214 12.51 15.18 -4.39
C ARG A 214 11.82 15.60 -5.68
N ILE A 215 10.69 14.96 -6.01
CA ILE A 215 9.93 15.27 -7.22
C ILE A 215 9.42 16.72 -7.19
N ILE A 216 8.86 17.16 -6.08
CA ILE A 216 8.39 18.55 -5.92
C ILE A 216 9.54 19.54 -6.10
N ARG A 217 10.70 19.30 -5.49
CA ARG A 217 11.87 20.14 -5.68
C ARG A 217 12.34 20.19 -7.13
N ASP A 218 12.37 19.05 -7.80
CA ASP A 218 12.83 18.96 -9.19
C ASP A 218 11.87 19.67 -10.16
N ARG A 219 10.60 19.86 -9.77
CA ARG A 219 9.57 20.57 -10.53
C ARG A 219 9.50 22.06 -10.20
N GLU A 220 9.52 22.41 -8.92
CA GLU A 220 9.23 23.75 -8.39
C GLU A 220 10.50 24.50 -7.93
N GLY A 221 11.63 23.78 -7.82
CA GLY A 221 12.88 24.34 -7.27
C GLY A 221 12.97 24.19 -5.74
N ASP A 222 14.04 24.78 -5.17
CA ASP A 222 14.36 24.57 -3.73
C ASP A 222 13.44 25.33 -2.75
N ASN A 223 12.77 26.39 -3.20
CA ASN A 223 11.95 27.27 -2.34
C ASN A 223 10.46 27.11 -2.66
N VAL A 224 9.86 26.02 -2.20
CA VAL A 224 8.43 25.73 -2.38
C VAL A 224 7.60 26.36 -1.28
N SER A 225 6.57 27.15 -1.64
CA SER A 225 5.67 27.76 -0.65
C SER A 225 4.76 26.72 0.00
N GLU A 226 4.24 27.05 1.20
CA GLU A 226 3.27 26.17 1.89
C GLU A 226 1.98 25.99 1.08
N GLU A 227 1.58 27.00 0.30
CA GLU A 227 0.40 26.95 -0.56
C GLU A 227 0.56 25.92 -1.68
N VAL A 228 1.74 25.91 -2.34
CA VAL A 228 2.07 24.90 -3.37
C VAL A 228 2.12 23.50 -2.77
N LEU A 229 2.74 23.32 -1.59
CA LEU A 229 2.76 22.05 -0.90
C LEU A 229 1.35 21.56 -0.51
N ALA A 230 0.48 22.47 -0.10
CA ALA A 230 -0.92 22.15 0.21
C ALA A 230 -1.69 21.70 -1.04
N ASP A 231 -1.32 22.20 -2.23
CA ASP A 231 -1.91 21.76 -3.48
C ASP A 231 -1.46 20.33 -3.85
N TYR A 232 -0.18 20.01 -3.68
CA TYR A 232 0.34 18.64 -3.82
C TYR A 232 -0.26 17.64 -2.81
N ALA A 233 -0.93 18.09 -1.76
CA ALA A 233 -1.63 17.24 -0.80
C ALA A 233 -3.09 16.93 -1.20
N LYS A 234 -3.61 17.56 -2.25
CA LYS A 234 -4.99 17.38 -2.72
C LYS A 234 -5.04 16.32 -3.82
N PRO A 235 -5.72 15.18 -3.64
CA PRO A 235 -5.77 14.11 -4.65
C PRO A 235 -6.29 14.54 -6.02
N ASP A 236 -7.18 15.53 -6.05
CA ASP A 236 -7.83 16.02 -7.27
C ASP A 236 -7.02 17.12 -7.99
N SER A 237 -5.93 17.60 -7.38
CA SER A 237 -5.09 18.61 -8.03
C SER A 237 -4.23 18.01 -9.14
N GLN A 238 -3.99 18.81 -10.18
CA GLN A 238 -3.09 18.41 -11.26
C GLN A 238 -1.68 18.13 -10.73
N ASN A 239 -1.18 18.95 -9.79
CA ASN A 239 0.14 18.77 -9.19
C ASN A 239 0.27 17.42 -8.47
N TYR A 240 -0.77 16.99 -7.73
CA TYR A 240 -0.77 15.66 -7.09
C TYR A 240 -0.72 14.54 -8.11
N GLN A 241 -1.55 14.59 -9.15
CA GLN A 241 -1.62 13.56 -10.19
C GLN A 241 -0.30 13.44 -10.95
N GLU A 242 0.29 14.57 -11.33
CA GLU A 242 1.59 14.59 -12.00
C GLU A 242 2.73 14.10 -11.09
N MET A 243 2.70 14.43 -9.80
CA MET A 243 3.65 13.88 -8.81
C MET A 243 3.52 12.36 -8.70
N VAL A 244 2.31 11.82 -8.64
CA VAL A 244 2.07 10.37 -8.59
C VAL A 244 2.58 9.70 -9.87
N GLU A 245 2.38 10.30 -11.03
CA GLU A 245 2.90 9.78 -12.30
C GLU A 245 4.43 9.79 -12.34
N GLU A 246 5.09 10.83 -11.81
CA GLU A 246 6.55 10.83 -11.68
C GLU A 246 7.03 9.76 -10.68
N ILE A 247 6.33 9.55 -9.56
CA ILE A 247 6.62 8.44 -8.64
C ILE A 247 6.54 7.09 -9.38
N ARG A 248 5.49 6.89 -10.20
CA ARG A 248 5.31 5.66 -11.00
C ARG A 248 6.50 5.39 -11.92
N LYS A 249 7.07 6.42 -12.54
CA LYS A 249 8.24 6.30 -13.41
C LYS A 249 9.53 5.95 -12.67
N HIS A 250 9.58 6.23 -11.37
CA HIS A 250 10.74 5.96 -10.52
C HIS A 250 10.69 4.57 -9.86
N LEU A 251 9.54 3.90 -9.90
CA LEU A 251 9.31 2.57 -9.33
C LEU A 251 9.39 1.47 -10.37
#